data_0e969ca791816b724f3da8b08f61cc4e
#
_entry.id   0e969ca791816b724f3da8b08f61cc4e
#
_cell.length_a   1.000
_cell.length_b   1.000
_cell.length_c   1.000
_cell.angle_alpha   90.00
_cell.angle_beta   90.00
_cell.angle_gamma   90.00
#
_symmetry.space_group_name_H-M   'P 1'
#
loop_
_entity.id
_entity.type
_entity.pdbx_description
1 polymer ?
#
loop_
_entity_poly.entity_id
_entity_poly.type
_entity_poly.pdbx_seq_one_letter_code
_entity_poly.pdbx_strand_id
1 'polypeptide(L)'
;AIHAQLQVGSRLSIGAPRNHFHLNANHARVLLIAGGIGVTPIYAMAQSLAAQGRDFEVVLCARSAARMAYLEELRVICGTRLRTHADDDAGAPFDLRALLAQKRWDGVYACGPTAMLDHIGELTAGWSADSVVTERFTAPVVATDEPVASFHLSLQSSGLETVVSPNESVLDAIERLGVAHPFSCREGICGTCESQVLAGVVDHRCAVLSQSEKDSQMVMMPCVSRCSSERLVLDL
;
A
#
# COMPACT_ATOMS: atom_id res chain seq x y z
N ALA A 1 17.33 -6.59 15.93
CA ALA A 1 18.08 -5.41 16.36
C ALA A 1 17.25 -4.52 17.28
N ILE A 2 16.07 -4.01 16.86
CA ILE A 2 15.25 -3.04 17.63
C ILE A 2 14.97 -3.54 19.06
N HIS A 3 14.39 -4.74 19.23
CA HIS A 3 14.01 -5.27 20.54
C HIS A 3 15.20 -5.60 21.47
N ALA A 4 16.40 -5.77 20.92
CA ALA A 4 17.58 -6.17 21.71
C ALA A 4 18.56 -5.01 21.99
N GLN A 5 18.54 -3.97 21.17
CA GLN A 5 19.57 -2.93 21.19
C GLN A 5 19.04 -1.53 21.53
N LEU A 6 17.75 -1.25 21.29
CA LEU A 6 17.18 0.04 21.61
C LEU A 6 16.67 0.09 23.05
N GLN A 7 17.00 1.16 23.73
CA GLN A 7 16.55 1.46 25.10
C GLN A 7 15.89 2.83 25.14
N VAL A 8 15.12 3.09 26.21
CA VAL A 8 14.56 4.42 26.45
C VAL A 8 15.70 5.44 26.53
N GLY A 9 15.61 6.49 25.73
CA GLY A 9 16.66 7.51 25.59
C GLY A 9 17.65 7.29 24.44
N SER A 10 17.58 6.16 23.71
CA SER A 10 18.37 5.98 22.49
C SER A 10 17.97 7.01 21.43
N ARG A 11 18.97 7.57 20.74
CA ARG A 11 18.74 8.48 19.61
C ARG A 11 18.73 7.69 18.31
N LEU A 12 17.69 7.95 17.49
CA LEU A 12 17.54 7.35 16.16
C LEU A 12 17.45 8.45 15.11
N SER A 13 18.11 8.23 13.98
CA SER A 13 17.86 9.02 12.79
C SER A 13 16.70 8.38 12.02
N ILE A 14 15.64 9.13 11.79
CA ILE A 14 14.46 8.67 11.06
C ILE A 14 14.19 9.60 9.89
N GLY A 15 13.72 9.05 8.76
CA GLY A 15 13.19 9.84 7.65
C GLY A 15 11.83 10.45 7.98
N ALA A 16 11.40 11.41 7.17
CA ALA A 16 10.04 11.94 7.26
C ALA A 16 9.01 10.82 7.03
N PRO A 17 7.88 10.84 7.74
CA PRO A 17 6.82 9.88 7.51
C PRO A 17 6.24 10.03 6.10
N ARG A 18 5.97 8.91 5.45
CA ARG A 18 5.24 8.86 4.18
C ARG A 18 3.85 8.31 4.43
N ASN A 19 2.87 8.90 3.79
CA ASN A 19 1.49 8.42 3.85
C ASN A 19 0.97 8.27 2.42
N HIS A 20 0.69 7.06 2.00
CA HIS A 20 0.08 6.73 0.71
C HIS A 20 -1.38 6.27 0.86
N PHE A 21 -1.92 6.33 2.07
CA PHE A 21 -3.28 5.93 2.40
C PHE A 21 -4.03 7.09 3.10
N HIS A 22 -4.24 8.17 2.34
CA HIS A 22 -4.80 9.42 2.87
C HIS A 22 -6.33 9.37 2.98
N LEU A 23 -6.85 9.96 4.05
CA LEU A 23 -8.27 10.30 4.15
C LEU A 23 -8.58 11.51 3.26
N ASN A 24 -9.49 11.35 2.29
CA ASN A 24 -10.00 12.46 1.51
C ASN A 24 -10.91 13.35 2.38
N ALA A 25 -10.60 14.64 2.45
CA ALA A 25 -11.37 15.60 3.23
C ALA A 25 -12.82 15.79 2.72
N ASN A 26 -13.05 15.52 1.42
CA ASN A 26 -14.34 15.68 0.77
C ASN A 26 -15.31 14.51 1.02
N HIS A 27 -14.85 13.38 1.55
CA HIS A 27 -15.73 12.25 1.89
C HIS A 27 -16.47 12.55 3.20
N ALA A 28 -17.73 12.97 3.11
CA ALA A 28 -18.53 13.33 4.29
C ALA A 28 -18.89 12.10 5.14
N ARG A 29 -19.18 10.96 4.49
CA ARG A 29 -19.49 9.69 5.16
C ARG A 29 -18.48 8.61 4.73
N VAL A 30 -17.78 8.04 5.71
CA VAL A 30 -16.65 7.14 5.47
C VAL A 30 -16.92 5.74 6.02
N LEU A 31 -16.61 4.72 5.22
CA LEU A 31 -16.54 3.33 5.66
C LEU A 31 -15.07 2.91 5.78
N LEU A 32 -14.70 2.41 6.95
CA LEU A 32 -13.39 1.85 7.25
C LEU A 32 -13.50 0.33 7.38
N ILE A 33 -12.74 -0.44 6.59
CA ILE A 33 -12.75 -1.90 6.60
C ILE A 33 -11.35 -2.40 6.95
N ALA A 34 -11.24 -3.15 8.03
CA ALA A 34 -10.00 -3.74 8.51
C ALA A 34 -10.03 -5.26 8.48
N GLY A 35 -8.99 -5.89 7.95
CA GLY A 35 -8.77 -7.34 8.01
C GLY A 35 -7.49 -7.67 8.78
N GLY A 36 -7.59 -8.31 9.95
CA GLY A 36 -6.44 -8.69 10.77
C GLY A 36 -5.55 -7.51 11.11
N ILE A 37 -4.24 -7.57 10.78
CA ILE A 37 -3.26 -6.51 11.08
C ILE A 37 -3.53 -5.22 10.28
N GLY A 38 -4.33 -5.27 9.21
CA GLY A 38 -4.78 -4.07 8.49
C GLY A 38 -5.61 -3.11 9.34
N VAL A 39 -5.93 -3.49 10.57
CA VAL A 39 -6.54 -2.58 11.56
C VAL A 39 -5.64 -1.39 11.92
N THR A 40 -4.32 -1.48 11.76
CA THR A 40 -3.38 -0.44 12.19
C THR A 40 -3.61 0.91 11.52
N PRO A 41 -3.65 1.05 10.20
CA PRO A 41 -4.00 2.32 9.55
C PRO A 41 -5.47 2.69 9.75
N ILE A 42 -6.37 1.73 9.78
CA ILE A 42 -7.80 1.94 10.00
C ILE A 42 -8.06 2.55 11.40
N TYR A 43 -7.32 2.08 12.42
CA TYR A 43 -7.38 2.66 13.76
C TYR A 43 -6.96 4.14 13.78
N ALA A 44 -5.85 4.48 13.11
CA ALA A 44 -5.40 5.87 12.99
C ALA A 44 -6.43 6.76 12.26
N MET A 45 -7.06 6.22 11.20
CA MET A 45 -8.13 6.92 10.49
C MET A 45 -9.37 7.12 11.37
N ALA A 46 -9.79 6.10 12.12
CA ALA A 46 -10.93 6.19 13.03
C ALA A 46 -10.72 7.24 14.13
N GLN A 47 -9.51 7.31 14.70
CA GLN A 47 -9.12 8.36 15.64
C GLN A 47 -9.25 9.76 15.02
N SER A 48 -8.71 9.93 13.81
CA SER A 48 -8.75 11.20 13.09
C SER A 48 -10.18 11.65 12.78
N LEU A 49 -11.01 10.73 12.27
CA LEU A 49 -12.41 11.02 11.94
C LEU A 49 -13.24 11.35 13.19
N ALA A 50 -13.02 10.61 14.28
CA ALA A 50 -13.71 10.87 15.56
C ALA A 50 -13.32 12.24 16.13
N ALA A 51 -12.04 12.60 16.12
CA ALA A 51 -11.54 13.88 16.58
C ALA A 51 -12.10 15.07 15.76
N GLN A 52 -12.38 14.83 14.47
CA GLN A 52 -12.99 15.83 13.56
C GLN A 52 -14.53 15.84 13.61
N GLY A 53 -15.17 14.96 14.37
CA GLY A 53 -16.63 14.84 14.43
C GLY A 53 -17.27 14.37 13.10
N ARG A 54 -16.51 13.69 12.24
CA ARG A 54 -16.99 13.22 10.92
C ARG A 54 -17.83 11.94 11.06
N ASP A 55 -18.71 11.71 10.10
CA ASP A 55 -19.53 10.49 10.04
C ASP A 55 -18.70 9.33 9.47
N PHE A 56 -18.59 8.24 10.22
CA PHE A 56 -17.87 7.06 9.77
C PHE A 56 -18.39 5.78 10.44
N GLU A 57 -18.14 4.65 9.80
CA GLU A 57 -18.37 3.31 10.31
C GLU A 57 -17.10 2.48 10.19
N VAL A 58 -16.91 1.53 11.09
CA VAL A 58 -15.77 0.60 11.09
C VAL A 58 -16.28 -0.82 11.04
N VAL A 59 -15.71 -1.62 10.14
CA VAL A 59 -15.86 -3.07 10.11
C VAL A 59 -14.50 -3.70 10.37
N LEU A 60 -14.38 -4.42 11.48
CA LEU A 60 -13.18 -5.15 11.88
C LEU A 60 -13.40 -6.64 11.69
N CYS A 61 -12.72 -7.23 10.71
CA CYS A 61 -12.74 -8.65 10.40
C CYS A 61 -11.45 -9.32 10.86
N ALA A 62 -11.55 -10.49 11.45
CA ALA A 62 -10.42 -11.34 11.77
C ALA A 62 -10.83 -12.81 11.72
N ARG A 63 -9.84 -13.72 11.63
CA ARG A 63 -10.10 -15.14 11.67
C ARG A 63 -10.78 -15.56 12.98
N SER A 64 -10.35 -14.99 14.11
CA SER A 64 -10.98 -15.23 15.42
C SER A 64 -11.00 -13.93 16.24
N ALA A 65 -11.90 -13.85 17.22
CA ALA A 65 -12.00 -12.70 18.12
C ALA A 65 -10.69 -12.42 18.88
N ALA A 66 -9.96 -13.45 19.27
CA ALA A 66 -8.66 -13.32 19.95
C ALA A 66 -7.55 -12.69 19.08
N ARG A 67 -7.75 -12.60 17.76
CA ARG A 67 -6.83 -11.98 16.81
C ARG A 67 -7.21 -10.55 16.40
N MET A 68 -8.23 -9.99 17.02
CA MET A 68 -8.65 -8.60 16.79
C MET A 68 -7.78 -7.64 17.59
N ALA A 69 -6.69 -7.15 16.99
CA ALA A 69 -5.90 -6.09 17.59
C ALA A 69 -6.71 -4.78 17.67
N TYR A 70 -6.43 -3.93 18.65
CA TYR A 70 -7.10 -2.63 18.90
C TYR A 70 -8.63 -2.70 19.07
N LEU A 71 -9.17 -3.87 19.42
CA LEU A 71 -10.63 -4.06 19.54
C LEU A 71 -11.23 -3.15 20.61
N GLU A 72 -10.61 -3.11 21.80
CA GLU A 72 -11.13 -2.31 22.93
C GLU A 72 -11.00 -0.81 22.65
N GLU A 73 -9.89 -0.40 22.06
CA GLU A 73 -9.67 1.00 21.67
C GLU A 73 -10.67 1.43 20.60
N LEU A 74 -10.95 0.60 19.62
CA LEU A 74 -11.97 0.86 18.60
C LEU A 74 -13.39 0.91 19.20
N ARG A 75 -13.70 0.06 20.19
CA ARG A 75 -14.98 0.13 20.92
C ARG A 75 -15.19 1.46 21.58
N VAL A 76 -14.14 2.01 22.20
CA VAL A 76 -14.19 3.33 22.86
C VAL A 76 -14.40 4.46 21.83
N ILE A 77 -13.67 4.41 20.71
CA ILE A 77 -13.72 5.48 19.70
C ILE A 77 -15.01 5.42 18.87
N CYS A 78 -15.43 4.24 18.48
CA CYS A 78 -16.50 4.06 17.49
C CYS A 78 -17.88 3.84 18.15
N GLY A 79 -17.93 3.27 19.35
CA GLY A 79 -19.20 2.89 19.99
C GLY A 79 -20.04 1.99 19.06
N THR A 80 -21.27 2.37 18.80
CA THR A 80 -22.22 1.63 17.94
C THR A 80 -21.86 1.64 16.45
N ARG A 81 -20.90 2.43 16.04
CA ARG A 81 -20.38 2.48 14.65
C ARG A 81 -19.38 1.37 14.33
N LEU A 82 -18.94 0.59 15.33
CA LEU A 82 -18.07 -0.56 15.15
C LEU A 82 -18.90 -1.83 14.92
N ARG A 83 -18.58 -2.55 13.84
CA ARG A 83 -19.01 -3.93 13.61
C ARG A 83 -17.78 -4.83 13.67
N THR A 84 -17.88 -5.93 14.37
CA THR A 84 -16.83 -6.94 14.44
C THR A 84 -17.30 -8.24 13.80
N HIS A 85 -16.40 -8.96 13.14
CA HIS A 85 -16.68 -10.24 12.55
C HIS A 85 -15.49 -11.19 12.74
N ALA A 86 -15.74 -12.34 13.36
CA ALA A 86 -14.77 -13.42 13.50
C ALA A 86 -15.22 -14.59 12.62
N ASP A 87 -14.40 -14.97 11.63
CA ASP A 87 -14.74 -16.00 10.65
C ASP A 87 -14.99 -17.37 11.33
N ASP A 88 -14.17 -17.70 12.36
CA ASP A 88 -14.28 -18.96 13.10
C ASP A 88 -15.62 -19.06 13.87
N ASP A 89 -16.12 -17.93 14.38
CA ASP A 89 -17.40 -17.88 15.13
C ASP A 89 -18.60 -17.89 14.16
N ALA A 90 -18.45 -17.22 13.02
CA ALA A 90 -19.52 -17.10 12.02
C ALA A 90 -19.59 -18.29 11.05
N GLY A 91 -18.52 -19.09 10.96
CA GLY A 91 -18.39 -20.20 10.02
C GLY A 91 -18.19 -19.77 8.56
N ALA A 92 -18.06 -18.47 8.28
CA ALA A 92 -17.85 -17.90 6.96
C ALA A 92 -17.19 -16.52 7.04
N PRO A 93 -16.52 -16.05 5.97
CA PRO A 93 -16.03 -14.68 5.87
C PRO A 93 -17.18 -13.65 5.92
N PHE A 94 -16.85 -12.42 6.30
CA PHE A 94 -17.80 -11.32 6.35
C PHE A 94 -18.41 -11.02 4.97
N ASP A 95 -19.74 -10.83 4.92
CA ASP A 95 -20.45 -10.51 3.68
C ASP A 95 -20.22 -9.04 3.24
N LEU A 96 -19.10 -8.82 2.55
CA LEU A 96 -18.73 -7.53 1.97
C LEU A 96 -19.71 -7.10 0.86
N ARG A 97 -20.30 -8.05 0.15
CA ARG A 97 -21.28 -7.75 -0.92
C ARG A 97 -22.53 -7.09 -0.35
N ALA A 98 -23.12 -7.67 0.68
CA ALA A 98 -24.28 -7.09 1.34
C ALA A 98 -23.99 -5.74 1.99
N LEU A 99 -22.76 -5.56 2.53
CA LEU A 99 -22.34 -4.29 3.08
C LEU A 99 -22.24 -3.22 1.98
N LEU A 100 -21.42 -3.45 0.95
CA LEU A 100 -21.12 -2.46 -0.10
C LEU A 100 -22.33 -2.16 -1.01
N ALA A 101 -23.26 -3.10 -1.15
CA ALA A 101 -24.51 -2.88 -1.89
C ALA A 101 -25.35 -1.74 -1.32
N GLN A 102 -25.16 -1.34 -0.07
CA GLN A 102 -25.90 -0.22 0.55
C GLN A 102 -25.53 1.14 -0.06
N LYS A 103 -24.35 1.30 -0.66
CA LYS A 103 -23.87 2.49 -1.40
C LYS A 103 -24.12 3.83 -0.67
N ARG A 104 -23.95 3.85 0.64
CA ARG A 104 -24.28 5.01 1.49
C ARG A 104 -23.08 5.82 1.95
N TRP A 105 -21.88 5.42 1.52
CA TRP A 105 -20.62 6.09 1.87
C TRP A 105 -20.05 6.82 0.65
N ASP A 106 -19.41 7.95 0.90
CA ASP A 106 -18.70 8.72 -0.11
C ASP A 106 -17.29 8.17 -0.31
N GLY A 107 -16.73 7.57 0.74
CA GLY A 107 -15.41 6.94 0.70
C GLY A 107 -15.36 5.63 1.48
N VAL A 108 -14.74 4.62 0.88
CA VAL A 108 -14.43 3.32 1.48
C VAL A 108 -12.91 3.18 1.57
N TYR A 109 -12.42 2.95 2.76
CA TYR A 109 -10.99 2.72 3.02
C TYR A 109 -10.80 1.33 3.58
N ALA A 110 -9.99 0.52 2.92
CA ALA A 110 -9.80 -0.87 3.32
C ALA A 110 -8.33 -1.25 3.41
N CYS A 111 -7.97 -1.95 4.48
CA CYS A 111 -6.66 -2.56 4.65
C CYS A 111 -6.82 -3.96 5.25
N GLY A 112 -6.14 -4.96 4.64
CA GLY A 112 -6.26 -6.36 5.09
C GLY A 112 -5.65 -7.35 4.12
N PRO A 113 -6.03 -8.64 4.22
CA PRO A 113 -5.54 -9.69 3.34
C PRO A 113 -5.85 -9.40 1.87
N THR A 114 -4.94 -9.81 0.98
CA THR A 114 -5.05 -9.60 -0.46
C THR A 114 -6.40 -10.05 -1.02
N ALA A 115 -6.86 -11.25 -0.67
CA ALA A 115 -8.15 -11.77 -1.14
C ALA A 115 -9.35 -10.90 -0.73
N MET A 116 -9.32 -10.28 0.47
CA MET A 116 -10.35 -9.35 0.91
C MET A 116 -10.33 -8.06 0.09
N LEU A 117 -9.14 -7.51 -0.17
CA LEU A 117 -8.97 -6.27 -0.93
C LEU A 117 -9.32 -6.47 -2.42
N ASP A 118 -8.95 -7.62 -3.00
CA ASP A 118 -9.31 -7.97 -4.37
C ASP A 118 -10.84 -8.10 -4.51
N HIS A 119 -11.49 -8.77 -3.57
CA HIS A 119 -12.96 -8.89 -3.56
C HIS A 119 -13.66 -7.53 -3.41
N ILE A 120 -13.13 -6.62 -2.57
CA ILE A 120 -13.63 -5.23 -2.50
C ILE A 120 -13.49 -4.55 -3.87
N GLY A 121 -12.32 -4.67 -4.52
CA GLY A 121 -12.08 -4.12 -5.85
C GLY A 121 -13.08 -4.62 -6.89
N GLU A 122 -13.35 -5.93 -6.94
CA GLU A 122 -14.36 -6.53 -7.82
C GLU A 122 -15.75 -5.97 -7.55
N LEU A 123 -16.16 -5.89 -6.29
CA LEU A 123 -17.48 -5.40 -5.90
C LEU A 123 -17.69 -3.91 -6.19
N THR A 124 -16.63 -3.15 -6.30
CA THR A 124 -16.64 -1.69 -6.48
C THR A 124 -16.09 -1.24 -7.83
N ALA A 125 -15.85 -2.14 -8.78
CA ALA A 125 -15.26 -1.84 -10.08
C ALA A 125 -16.02 -0.77 -10.90
N GLY A 126 -17.31 -0.59 -10.64
CA GLY A 126 -18.13 0.45 -11.29
C GLY A 126 -18.29 1.75 -10.48
N TRP A 127 -17.53 1.91 -9.39
CA TRP A 127 -17.61 3.12 -8.58
C TRP A 127 -16.61 4.18 -9.09
N SER A 128 -16.74 5.44 -8.63
CA SER A 128 -15.74 6.45 -8.98
C SER A 128 -14.36 6.11 -8.42
N ALA A 129 -13.30 6.43 -9.16
CA ALA A 129 -11.93 6.03 -8.83
C ALA A 129 -11.49 6.48 -7.43
N ASP A 130 -12.00 7.63 -6.95
CA ASP A 130 -11.61 8.20 -5.66
C ASP A 130 -12.44 7.68 -4.48
N SER A 131 -13.52 6.91 -4.74
CA SER A 131 -14.44 6.47 -3.68
C SER A 131 -13.96 5.23 -2.93
N VAL A 132 -12.97 4.50 -3.45
CA VAL A 132 -12.42 3.29 -2.81
C VAL A 132 -10.90 3.37 -2.78
N VAL A 133 -10.35 3.40 -1.59
CA VAL A 133 -8.90 3.48 -1.36
C VAL A 133 -8.46 2.27 -0.55
N THR A 134 -7.45 1.56 -1.02
CA THR A 134 -6.93 0.36 -0.34
C THR A 134 -5.46 0.49 -0.02
N GLU A 135 -5.04 -0.03 1.13
CA GLU A 135 -3.63 -0.21 1.47
C GLU A 135 -3.29 -1.69 1.56
N ARG A 136 -2.22 -2.10 0.89
CA ARG A 136 -1.71 -3.47 0.88
C ARG A 136 -0.41 -3.55 1.66
N PHE A 137 -0.28 -4.55 2.54
CA PHE A 137 0.96 -4.82 3.29
C PHE A 137 1.82 -5.90 2.62
N THR A 138 1.33 -6.51 1.55
CA THR A 138 2.07 -7.44 0.71
C THR A 138 1.92 -7.02 -0.75
N ALA A 139 3.00 -7.15 -1.51
CA ALA A 139 2.95 -6.88 -2.95
C ALA A 139 2.01 -7.88 -3.64
N PRO A 140 1.20 -7.44 -4.60
CA PRO A 140 0.52 -8.37 -5.47
C PRO A 140 1.56 -9.18 -6.24
N VAL A 141 1.37 -10.49 -6.32
CA VAL A 141 2.17 -11.33 -7.20
C VAL A 141 1.74 -11.04 -8.63
N VAL A 142 2.52 -10.22 -9.33
CA VAL A 142 2.32 -10.01 -10.76
C VAL A 142 2.95 -11.21 -11.46
N ALA A 143 2.13 -12.21 -11.80
CA ALA A 143 2.55 -13.26 -12.71
C ALA A 143 2.69 -12.63 -14.10
N THR A 144 3.93 -12.44 -14.57
CA THR A 144 4.20 -12.08 -15.97
C THR A 144 4.55 -13.34 -16.70
N ASP A 145 3.70 -13.77 -17.62
CA ASP A 145 4.00 -14.88 -18.56
C ASP A 145 5.00 -14.45 -19.66
N GLU A 146 5.37 -13.16 -19.70
CA GLU A 146 6.34 -12.66 -20.65
C GLU A 146 7.78 -12.91 -20.18
N PRO A 147 8.69 -13.32 -21.09
CA PRO A 147 10.10 -13.48 -20.77
C PRO A 147 10.67 -12.14 -20.32
N VAL A 148 11.21 -12.12 -19.11
CA VAL A 148 11.82 -10.93 -18.54
C VAL A 148 13.11 -10.63 -19.29
N ALA A 149 13.12 -9.58 -20.13
CA ALA A 149 14.27 -9.16 -20.92
C ALA A 149 15.27 -8.32 -20.10
N SER A 150 16.55 -8.37 -20.50
CA SER A 150 17.55 -7.41 -20.04
C SER A 150 17.33 -6.06 -20.72
N PHE A 151 17.71 -4.97 -20.06
CA PHE A 151 17.66 -3.62 -20.62
C PHE A 151 18.82 -2.76 -20.08
N HIS A 152 19.16 -1.68 -20.77
CA HIS A 152 20.18 -0.75 -20.34
C HIS A 152 19.63 0.22 -19.29
N LEU A 153 20.34 0.39 -18.18
CA LEU A 153 20.08 1.38 -17.14
C LEU A 153 21.16 2.47 -17.20
N SER A 154 20.72 3.72 -17.25
CA SER A 154 21.59 4.90 -17.14
C SER A 154 21.15 5.73 -15.93
N LEU A 155 22.10 6.06 -15.07
CA LEU A 155 21.95 6.94 -13.92
C LEU A 155 22.53 8.30 -14.28
N GLN A 156 21.67 9.26 -14.63
CA GLN A 156 22.09 10.49 -15.29
C GLN A 156 22.96 11.37 -14.40
N SER A 157 22.59 11.57 -13.15
CA SER A 157 23.33 12.43 -12.21
C SER A 157 24.67 11.84 -11.80
N SER A 158 24.77 10.51 -11.74
CA SER A 158 26.02 9.78 -11.43
C SER A 158 26.90 9.53 -12.66
N GLY A 159 26.36 9.65 -13.87
CA GLY A 159 27.04 9.33 -15.11
C GLY A 159 27.37 7.84 -15.28
N LEU A 160 26.68 6.95 -14.56
CA LEU A 160 26.91 5.50 -14.55
C LEU A 160 25.91 4.79 -15.42
N GLU A 161 26.36 3.72 -16.08
CA GLU A 161 25.52 2.86 -16.91
C GLU A 161 25.78 1.39 -16.61
N THR A 162 24.74 0.56 -16.77
CA THR A 162 24.84 -0.90 -16.64
C THR A 162 23.71 -1.59 -17.41
N VAL A 163 23.75 -2.91 -17.46
CA VAL A 163 22.64 -3.75 -17.92
C VAL A 163 21.96 -4.36 -16.70
N VAL A 164 20.63 -4.25 -16.64
CA VAL A 164 19.81 -4.95 -15.67
C VAL A 164 19.44 -6.32 -16.22
N SER A 165 19.87 -7.38 -15.54
CA SER A 165 19.62 -8.77 -15.94
C SER A 165 18.16 -9.18 -15.67
N PRO A 166 17.65 -10.27 -16.30
CA PRO A 166 16.28 -10.75 -16.09
C PRO A 166 15.92 -11.02 -14.63
N ASN A 167 16.87 -11.55 -13.86
CA ASN A 167 16.69 -11.95 -12.46
C ASN A 167 17.16 -10.90 -11.44
N GLU A 168 17.46 -9.68 -11.90
CA GLU A 168 17.98 -8.58 -11.09
C GLU A 168 16.94 -7.45 -11.05
N SER A 169 16.68 -6.86 -9.87
CA SER A 169 15.89 -5.64 -9.80
C SER A 169 16.72 -4.43 -10.25
N VAL A 170 16.05 -3.35 -10.64
CA VAL A 170 16.73 -2.08 -10.93
C VAL A 170 17.45 -1.56 -9.68
N LEU A 171 16.88 -1.77 -8.49
CA LEU A 171 17.51 -1.40 -7.22
C LEU A 171 18.81 -2.16 -6.98
N ASP A 172 18.84 -3.47 -7.24
CA ASP A 172 20.07 -4.26 -7.08
C ASP A 172 21.17 -3.80 -8.06
N ALA A 173 20.78 -3.42 -9.29
CA ALA A 173 21.70 -2.85 -10.26
C ALA A 173 22.28 -1.49 -9.82
N ILE A 174 21.44 -0.62 -9.20
CA ILE A 174 21.87 0.66 -8.62
C ILE A 174 22.87 0.42 -7.50
N GLU A 175 22.56 -0.49 -6.57
CA GLU A 175 23.47 -0.86 -5.47
C GLU A 175 24.79 -1.46 -5.97
N ARG A 176 24.73 -2.30 -6.99
CA ARG A 176 25.93 -2.90 -7.63
C ARG A 176 26.84 -1.85 -8.26
N LEU A 177 26.29 -0.75 -8.76
CA LEU A 177 27.04 0.41 -9.24
C LEU A 177 27.63 1.25 -8.10
N GLY A 178 27.32 0.94 -6.83
CA GLY A 178 27.80 1.68 -5.66
C GLY A 178 27.04 3.00 -5.39
N VAL A 179 25.91 3.21 -6.05
CA VAL A 179 25.06 4.38 -5.81
C VAL A 179 24.17 4.12 -4.59
N ALA A 180 24.29 5.00 -3.59
CA ALA A 180 23.43 4.94 -2.41
C ALA A 180 22.03 5.42 -2.75
N HIS A 181 21.06 4.53 -2.73
CA HIS A 181 19.65 4.85 -2.98
C HIS A 181 18.79 4.39 -1.80
N PRO A 182 17.86 5.23 -1.31
CA PRO A 182 17.02 4.85 -0.18
C PRO A 182 16.08 3.70 -0.55
N PHE A 183 15.98 2.69 0.32
CA PHE A 183 15.01 1.59 0.19
C PHE A 183 14.60 1.05 1.56
N SER A 184 13.51 0.25 1.59
CA SER A 184 13.04 -0.42 2.82
C SER A 184 12.46 -1.80 2.53
N CYS A 185 11.20 -1.90 2.06
CA CYS A 185 10.50 -3.19 1.95
C CYS A 185 11.03 -4.11 0.85
N ARG A 186 11.55 -3.60 -0.25
CA ARG A 186 11.91 -4.32 -1.50
C ARG A 186 10.72 -5.06 -2.15
N GLU A 187 9.50 -4.69 -1.80
CA GLU A 187 8.26 -5.33 -2.25
C GLU A 187 7.30 -4.37 -2.99
N GLY A 188 7.73 -3.12 -3.25
CA GLY A 188 6.93 -2.15 -4.00
C GLY A 188 5.70 -1.59 -3.27
N ILE A 189 5.68 -1.65 -1.94
CA ILE A 189 4.54 -1.21 -1.11
C ILE A 189 4.82 0.00 -0.22
N CYS A 190 6.09 0.37 0.02
CA CYS A 190 6.44 1.42 0.99
C CYS A 190 6.83 2.76 0.37
N GLY A 191 7.04 2.85 -0.95
CA GLY A 191 7.43 4.06 -1.64
C GLY A 191 8.85 4.59 -1.34
N THR A 192 9.64 3.92 -0.47
CA THR A 192 10.94 4.44 -0.03
C THR A 192 11.95 4.56 -1.16
N CYS A 193 11.88 3.68 -2.15
CA CYS A 193 12.81 3.65 -3.28
C CYS A 193 12.29 4.41 -4.52
N GLU A 194 11.33 5.32 -4.37
CA GLU A 194 10.83 6.10 -5.50
C GLU A 194 11.98 6.81 -6.22
N SER A 195 12.01 6.68 -7.54
CA SER A 195 13.01 7.30 -8.42
C SER A 195 12.34 8.02 -9.57
N GLN A 196 12.86 9.19 -9.91
CA GLN A 196 12.39 9.94 -11.08
C GLN A 196 12.89 9.27 -12.36
N VAL A 197 11.97 9.09 -13.30
CA VAL A 197 12.24 8.54 -14.63
C VAL A 197 12.41 9.70 -15.61
N LEU A 198 13.54 9.74 -16.30
CA LEU A 198 13.86 10.76 -17.30
C LEU A 198 13.59 10.25 -18.72
N ALA A 199 13.76 8.94 -18.95
CA ALA A 199 13.43 8.29 -20.22
C ALA A 199 13.24 6.77 -20.06
N GLY A 200 12.47 6.19 -20.95
CA GLY A 200 12.13 4.76 -20.98
C GLY A 200 10.66 4.53 -20.66
N VAL A 201 10.19 3.31 -20.90
CA VAL A 201 8.81 2.89 -20.57
C VAL A 201 8.85 1.95 -19.39
N VAL A 202 8.29 2.39 -18.28
CA VAL A 202 8.30 1.61 -17.04
C VAL A 202 7.21 0.53 -17.06
N ASP A 203 7.63 -0.70 -16.78
CA ASP A 203 6.73 -1.80 -16.42
C ASP A 203 6.49 -1.74 -14.90
N HIS A 204 5.39 -1.10 -14.51
CA HIS A 204 5.02 -0.87 -13.11
C HIS A 204 4.51 -2.13 -12.43
N ARG A 205 5.25 -2.60 -11.42
CA ARG A 205 4.92 -3.80 -10.62
C ARG A 205 4.64 -3.47 -9.16
N CYS A 206 4.68 -2.19 -8.79
CA CYS A 206 4.42 -1.74 -7.41
C CYS A 206 2.91 -1.59 -7.14
N ALA A 207 2.56 -1.68 -5.85
CA ALA A 207 1.20 -1.43 -5.37
C ALA A 207 1.01 -0.03 -4.77
N VAL A 208 2.09 0.75 -4.61
CA VAL A 208 2.07 2.03 -3.91
C VAL A 208 1.67 3.20 -4.80
N LEU A 209 2.00 3.16 -6.10
CA LEU A 209 1.63 4.21 -7.03
C LEU A 209 0.16 4.09 -7.47
N SER A 210 -0.52 5.21 -7.53
CA SER A 210 -1.85 5.34 -8.15
C SER A 210 -1.79 5.07 -9.66
N GLN A 211 -2.93 4.82 -10.29
CA GLN A 211 -2.97 4.61 -11.74
C GLN A 211 -2.50 5.85 -12.51
N SER A 212 -2.88 7.05 -12.07
CA SER A 212 -2.44 8.30 -12.70
C SER A 212 -0.92 8.52 -12.62
N GLU A 213 -0.28 8.11 -11.50
CA GLU A 213 1.18 8.17 -11.38
C GLU A 213 1.86 7.15 -12.30
N LYS A 214 1.32 5.94 -12.40
CA LYS A 214 1.81 4.92 -13.35
C LYS A 214 1.67 5.38 -14.80
N ASP A 215 0.54 5.96 -15.16
CA ASP A 215 0.27 6.46 -16.52
C ASP A 215 1.17 7.64 -16.89
N SER A 216 1.59 8.44 -15.91
CA SER A 216 2.52 9.55 -16.13
C SER A 216 3.92 9.12 -16.56
N GLN A 217 4.34 7.91 -16.21
CA GLN A 217 5.69 7.36 -16.45
C GLN A 217 6.84 8.20 -15.89
N MET A 218 6.55 9.11 -14.95
CA MET A 218 7.56 10.05 -14.41
C MET A 218 8.31 9.52 -13.21
N VAL A 219 7.76 8.52 -12.52
CA VAL A 219 8.36 7.90 -11.33
C VAL A 219 8.24 6.39 -11.37
N MET A 220 9.15 5.69 -10.68
CA MET A 220 9.07 4.24 -10.53
C MET A 220 9.53 3.78 -9.16
N MET A 221 9.22 2.51 -8.84
CA MET A 221 9.79 1.79 -7.69
C MET A 221 10.85 0.80 -8.16
N PRO A 222 12.14 1.13 -8.15
CA PRO A 222 13.24 0.29 -8.66
C PRO A 222 13.33 -1.10 -8.03
N CYS A 223 12.79 -1.29 -6.83
CA CYS A 223 12.85 -2.57 -6.14
C CYS A 223 12.02 -3.68 -6.80
N VAL A 224 10.97 -3.33 -7.58
CA VAL A 224 10.07 -4.31 -8.21
C VAL A 224 9.76 -4.00 -9.67
N SER A 225 9.68 -2.71 -10.05
CA SER A 225 9.34 -2.29 -11.41
C SER A 225 10.52 -2.49 -12.36
N ARG A 226 10.22 -2.67 -13.64
CA ARG A 226 11.21 -2.89 -14.68
C ARG A 226 11.05 -1.90 -15.82
N CYS A 227 11.69 -2.16 -16.93
CA CYS A 227 11.57 -1.37 -18.15
C CYS A 227 11.12 -2.27 -19.32
N SER A 228 10.12 -1.81 -20.07
CA SER A 228 9.62 -2.46 -21.27
C SER A 228 10.32 -1.99 -22.53
N SER A 229 11.04 -0.85 -22.48
CA SER A 229 11.90 -0.38 -23.55
C SER A 229 13.35 -0.87 -23.39
N GLU A 230 14.18 -0.74 -24.41
CA GLU A 230 15.58 -1.17 -24.40
C GLU A 230 16.45 -0.40 -23.39
N ARG A 231 16.04 0.83 -23.00
CA ARG A 231 16.79 1.71 -22.12
C ARG A 231 15.87 2.38 -21.10
N LEU A 232 16.35 2.46 -19.87
CA LEU A 232 15.78 3.22 -18.76
C LEU A 232 16.79 4.27 -18.30
N VAL A 233 16.35 5.51 -18.12
CA VAL A 233 17.18 6.62 -17.59
C VAL A 233 16.54 7.14 -16.31
N LEU A 234 17.27 7.11 -15.21
CA LEU A 234 16.86 7.63 -13.91
C LEU A 234 17.69 8.86 -13.52
N ASP A 235 17.09 9.75 -12.75
CA ASP A 235 17.78 10.88 -12.14
C ASP A 235 18.46 10.47 -10.81
N LEU A 236 19.60 9.78 -10.92
CA LEU A 236 20.41 9.29 -9.81
C LEU A 236 21.90 9.44 -10.08
#